data_add7c7cd48aea8b53544b39614cf69d0
#
_entry.id   add7c7cd48aea8b53544b39614cf69d0
#
_cell.length_a   1.000
_cell.length_b   1.000
_cell.length_c   1.000
_cell.angle_alpha   90.00
_cell.angle_beta   90.00
_cell.angle_gamma   90.00
#
_symmetry.space_group_name_H-M   'P 1'
#
loop_
_entity.id
_entity.type
_entity.pdbx_description
1 polymer ?
#
loop_
_entity_poly.entity_id
_entity_poly.type
_entity_poly.pdbx_seq_one_letter_code
_entity_poly.pdbx_strand_id
1 'polypeptide(L)'
;MARKMKIPAKPRQVTALSAVSPFRWRIALTYALTFAEDLLELSYPWATGLAIDGLIAHDIYQALPIVIAWSLRAMIGCVRQMYDTRLYTSVYNTIVEATILRQRRAGIGSTSVAARSAMSREFVTFFEIDVPVVITALIGIVGSAAILLWYDLVIGALVSLLFIPVYLVNRVYVRVTTDLNHALNNQLEKEVAFIETIDATDIRTHFSEVRKWRVKLSDAAAYNWTIIEVLSIFVFIGILMRATTMVDLDTGDIFAILVYVWKLMEGLDHVPTIVQQLTRLRDISRRISEGASLEDVSATIEETEPDAKPM
;
A
#
# COMPACT_ATOMS: atom_id res chain seq x y z
N MET A 1 54.95 -26.98 12.47
CA MET A 1 54.22 -26.16 11.45
C MET A 1 52.74 -26.16 11.81
N ALA A 2 52.29 -25.10 12.49
CA ALA A 2 50.91 -24.97 12.94
C ALA A 2 50.07 -24.32 11.81
N ARG A 3 49.12 -25.08 11.27
CA ARG A 3 48.19 -24.68 10.22
C ARG A 3 47.19 -23.71 10.84
N LYS A 4 47.32 -22.38 10.58
CA LYS A 4 46.36 -21.37 10.96
C LYS A 4 44.98 -21.72 10.34
N MET A 5 44.05 -22.15 11.20
CA MET A 5 42.67 -22.34 10.85
C MET A 5 42.07 -20.97 10.53
N LYS A 6 41.64 -20.75 9.28
CA LYS A 6 40.90 -19.53 8.88
C LYS A 6 39.55 -19.55 9.60
N ILE A 7 39.34 -18.59 10.50
CA ILE A 7 38.05 -18.33 11.10
C ILE A 7 37.07 -18.02 9.95
N PRO A 8 35.95 -18.76 9.83
CA PRO A 8 34.97 -18.44 8.81
C PRO A 8 34.42 -17.03 9.04
N ALA A 9 34.32 -16.24 7.96
CA ALA A 9 33.79 -14.87 8.00
C ALA A 9 32.39 -14.89 8.61
N LYS A 10 32.18 -14.01 9.60
CA LYS A 10 30.89 -13.76 10.26
C LYS A 10 29.75 -13.77 9.24
N PRO A 11 28.70 -14.57 9.40
CA PRO A 11 27.60 -14.61 8.45
C PRO A 11 27.00 -13.21 8.33
N ARG A 12 27.01 -12.69 7.12
CA ARG A 12 26.45 -11.38 6.78
C ARG A 12 24.95 -11.42 7.14
N GLN A 13 24.52 -10.58 8.07
CA GLN A 13 23.10 -10.46 8.43
C GLN A 13 22.29 -10.19 7.16
N VAL A 14 21.54 -11.18 6.70
CA VAL A 14 20.64 -11.04 5.55
C VAL A 14 19.34 -10.47 6.06
N THR A 15 19.30 -9.13 6.16
CA THR A 15 18.06 -8.41 6.38
C THR A 15 17.16 -8.63 5.15
N ALA A 16 15.82 -8.68 5.31
CA ALA A 16 14.90 -8.83 4.18
C ALA A 16 15.15 -7.79 3.06
N LEU A 17 15.58 -6.59 3.42
CA LEU A 17 16.04 -5.55 2.50
C LEU A 17 17.31 -5.93 1.72
N SER A 18 18.25 -6.68 2.32
CA SER A 18 19.46 -7.13 1.61
C SER A 18 19.17 -8.25 0.63
N ALA A 19 18.13 -9.06 0.86
CA ALA A 19 17.68 -10.08 -0.08
C ALA A 19 17.00 -9.47 -1.33
N VAL A 20 16.42 -8.30 -1.20
CA VAL A 20 15.81 -7.54 -2.32
C VAL A 20 16.85 -6.73 -3.11
N SER A 21 18.01 -6.43 -2.51
CA SER A 21 19.08 -5.64 -3.13
C SER A 21 19.50 -6.09 -4.55
N PRO A 22 19.63 -7.41 -4.87
CA PRO A 22 19.96 -7.85 -6.22
C PRO A 22 18.91 -7.47 -7.27
N PHE A 23 17.67 -7.29 -6.86
CA PHE A 23 16.52 -7.01 -7.73
C PHE A 23 16.18 -5.52 -7.82
N ARG A 24 16.93 -4.63 -7.15
CA ARG A 24 16.61 -3.20 -7.03
C ARG A 24 16.30 -2.50 -8.35
N TRP A 25 17.09 -2.75 -9.39
CA TRP A 25 16.89 -2.13 -10.72
C TRP A 25 15.66 -2.69 -11.44
N ARG A 26 15.39 -3.97 -11.22
CA ARG A 26 14.20 -4.62 -11.79
C ARG A 26 12.93 -4.12 -11.12
N ILE A 27 12.96 -3.91 -9.81
CA ILE A 27 11.87 -3.31 -9.03
C ILE A 27 11.70 -1.82 -9.41
N ALA A 28 12.79 -1.09 -9.59
CA ALA A 28 12.73 0.29 -10.06
C ALA A 28 12.09 0.40 -11.45
N LEU A 29 12.35 -0.55 -12.35
CA LEU A 29 11.70 -0.61 -13.65
C LEU A 29 10.19 -0.84 -13.52
N THR A 30 9.75 -1.74 -12.65
CA THR A 30 8.32 -1.96 -12.35
C THR A 30 7.65 -0.65 -11.94
N TYR A 31 8.24 0.08 -10.99
CA TYR A 31 7.66 1.34 -10.51
C TYR A 31 7.74 2.45 -11.57
N ALA A 32 8.75 2.46 -12.43
CA ALA A 32 8.82 3.38 -13.57
C ALA A 32 7.70 3.10 -14.60
N LEU A 33 7.39 1.82 -14.84
CA LEU A 33 6.27 1.43 -15.71
C LEU A 33 4.92 1.79 -15.08
N THR A 34 4.75 1.56 -13.76
CA THR A 34 3.55 2.00 -13.02
C THR A 34 3.38 3.52 -13.12
N PHE A 35 4.45 4.27 -12.89
CA PHE A 35 4.43 5.73 -13.00
C PHE A 35 4.05 6.20 -14.43
N ALA A 36 4.60 5.57 -15.47
CA ALA A 36 4.25 5.89 -16.86
C ALA A 36 2.77 5.56 -17.16
N GLU A 37 2.27 4.43 -16.66
CA GLU A 37 0.88 4.02 -16.80
C GLU A 37 -0.06 5.02 -16.12
N ASP A 38 0.26 5.45 -14.89
CA ASP A 38 -0.51 6.42 -14.13
C ASP A 38 -0.50 7.81 -14.76
N LEU A 39 0.62 8.25 -15.33
CA LEU A 39 0.69 9.53 -16.08
C LEU A 39 -0.19 9.50 -17.34
N LEU A 40 -0.21 8.37 -18.06
CA LEU A 40 -1.10 8.22 -19.21
C LEU A 40 -2.57 8.25 -18.75
N GLU A 41 -2.89 7.58 -17.66
CA GLU A 41 -4.24 7.62 -17.08
C GLU A 41 -4.63 9.03 -16.61
N LEU A 42 -3.67 9.78 -16.04
CA LEU A 42 -3.89 11.17 -15.64
C LEU A 42 -4.18 12.08 -16.85
N SER A 43 -3.74 11.73 -18.05
CA SER A 43 -4.04 12.47 -19.27
C SER A 43 -5.45 12.25 -19.82
N TYR A 44 -6.18 11.22 -19.34
CA TYR A 44 -7.49 10.85 -19.89
C TYR A 44 -8.57 11.92 -19.81
N PRO A 45 -8.76 12.64 -18.68
CA PRO A 45 -9.79 13.65 -18.61
C PRO A 45 -9.57 14.77 -19.65
N TRP A 46 -8.34 15.24 -19.79
CA TRP A 46 -7.98 16.23 -20.79
C TRP A 46 -8.18 15.72 -22.24
N ALA A 47 -7.68 14.51 -22.55
CA ALA A 47 -7.81 13.92 -23.87
C ALA A 47 -9.26 13.60 -24.23
N THR A 48 -10.09 13.25 -23.23
CA THR A 48 -11.53 13.06 -23.43
C THR A 48 -12.24 14.40 -23.66
N GLY A 49 -11.82 15.44 -22.94
CA GLY A 49 -12.30 16.79 -23.18
C GLY A 49 -12.09 17.23 -24.64
N LEU A 50 -10.86 17.09 -25.16
CA LEU A 50 -10.56 17.35 -26.57
C LEU A 50 -11.44 16.53 -27.52
N ALA A 51 -11.67 15.26 -27.21
CA ALA A 51 -12.56 14.42 -28.03
C ALA A 51 -14.01 14.93 -28.02
N ILE A 52 -14.52 15.44 -26.89
CA ILE A 52 -15.87 16.02 -26.78
C ILE A 52 -15.97 17.25 -27.65
N ASP A 53 -15.00 18.16 -27.54
CA ASP A 53 -14.99 19.39 -28.35
C ASP A 53 -14.87 19.09 -29.83
N GLY A 54 -14.05 18.11 -30.20
CA GLY A 54 -13.93 17.61 -31.57
C GLY A 54 -15.24 17.03 -32.12
N LEU A 55 -15.96 16.26 -31.29
CA LEU A 55 -17.26 15.72 -31.69
C LEU A 55 -18.30 16.85 -31.93
N ILE A 56 -18.30 17.89 -31.11
CA ILE A 56 -19.16 19.07 -31.29
C ILE A 56 -18.79 19.83 -32.55
N ALA A 57 -17.48 19.94 -32.84
CA ALA A 57 -16.96 20.63 -34.03
C ALA A 57 -16.99 19.73 -35.31
N HIS A 58 -17.48 18.48 -35.21
CA HIS A 58 -17.44 17.46 -36.29
C HIS A 58 -16.00 17.13 -36.77
N ASP A 59 -14.99 17.26 -35.91
CA ASP A 59 -13.58 16.93 -36.16
C ASP A 59 -13.18 15.68 -35.32
N ILE A 60 -13.23 14.51 -35.95
CA ILE A 60 -12.89 13.23 -35.35
C ILE A 60 -11.40 13.12 -34.97
N TYR A 61 -10.52 13.91 -35.58
CA TYR A 61 -9.08 13.84 -35.30
C TYR A 61 -8.75 14.29 -33.87
N GLN A 62 -9.58 15.12 -33.25
CA GLN A 62 -9.41 15.52 -31.84
C GLN A 62 -9.65 14.37 -30.86
N ALA A 63 -10.20 13.23 -31.28
CA ALA A 63 -10.29 12.02 -30.49
C ALA A 63 -8.99 11.16 -30.52
N LEU A 64 -8.02 11.47 -31.37
CA LEU A 64 -6.77 10.71 -31.46
C LEU A 64 -5.98 10.68 -30.12
N PRO A 65 -5.85 11.78 -29.35
CA PRO A 65 -5.10 11.77 -28.11
C PRO A 65 -5.61 10.72 -27.10
N ILE A 66 -6.93 10.59 -26.92
CA ILE A 66 -7.49 9.60 -26.00
C ILE A 66 -7.25 8.17 -26.49
N VAL A 67 -7.39 7.92 -27.79
CA VAL A 67 -7.16 6.59 -28.37
C VAL A 67 -5.69 6.18 -28.21
N ILE A 68 -4.76 7.11 -28.46
CA ILE A 68 -3.32 6.88 -28.32
C ILE A 68 -2.97 6.62 -26.83
N ALA A 69 -3.42 7.49 -25.92
CA ALA A 69 -3.14 7.37 -24.50
C ALA A 69 -3.68 6.05 -23.94
N TRP A 70 -4.89 5.68 -24.31
CA TRP A 70 -5.53 4.43 -23.87
C TRP A 70 -4.80 3.19 -24.42
N SER A 71 -4.47 3.19 -25.71
CA SER A 71 -3.75 2.09 -26.34
C SER A 71 -2.35 1.92 -25.75
N LEU A 72 -1.62 3.02 -25.54
CA LEU A 72 -0.29 3.00 -24.97
C LEU A 72 -0.31 2.51 -23.50
N ARG A 73 -1.28 2.99 -22.70
CA ARG A 73 -1.47 2.51 -21.34
C ARG A 73 -1.79 1.00 -21.29
N ALA A 74 -2.67 0.52 -22.17
CA ALA A 74 -2.99 -0.91 -22.25
C ALA A 74 -1.76 -1.76 -22.58
N MET A 75 -0.91 -1.30 -23.52
CA MET A 75 0.36 -1.96 -23.85
C MET A 75 1.32 -2.00 -22.66
N ILE A 76 1.55 -0.84 -22.01
CA ILE A 76 2.45 -0.74 -20.87
C ILE A 76 1.93 -1.61 -19.72
N GLY A 77 0.63 -1.55 -19.41
CA GLY A 77 0.02 -2.34 -18.35
C GLY A 77 0.14 -3.86 -18.57
N CYS A 78 -0.07 -4.32 -19.82
CA CYS A 78 0.13 -5.72 -20.18
C CYS A 78 1.59 -6.16 -19.97
N VAL A 79 2.53 -5.39 -20.48
CA VAL A 79 3.99 -5.68 -20.34
C VAL A 79 4.38 -5.64 -18.86
N ARG A 80 3.95 -4.63 -18.11
CA ARG A 80 4.21 -4.49 -16.68
C ARG A 80 3.67 -5.69 -15.90
N GLN A 81 2.42 -6.07 -16.09
CA GLN A 81 1.80 -7.19 -15.37
C GLN A 81 2.53 -8.50 -15.61
N MET A 82 2.92 -8.77 -16.87
CA MET A 82 3.71 -9.96 -17.22
C MET A 82 5.11 -9.92 -16.58
N TYR A 83 5.72 -8.74 -16.49
CA TYR A 83 7.03 -8.54 -15.90
C TYR A 83 6.97 -8.68 -14.37
N ASP A 84 6.00 -8.05 -13.72
CA ASP A 84 5.81 -8.04 -12.28
C ASP A 84 5.63 -9.45 -11.74
N THR A 85 4.75 -10.25 -12.35
CA THR A 85 4.53 -11.64 -11.92
C THR A 85 5.83 -12.45 -11.94
N ARG A 86 6.64 -12.32 -12.99
CA ARG A 86 7.93 -13.02 -13.10
C ARG A 86 8.95 -12.52 -12.08
N LEU A 87 9.01 -11.21 -11.88
CA LEU A 87 9.93 -10.57 -10.94
C LEU A 87 9.59 -10.97 -9.51
N TYR A 88 8.37 -10.73 -9.06
CA TYR A 88 7.99 -10.95 -7.66
C TYR A 88 7.91 -12.42 -7.28
N THR A 89 7.57 -13.31 -8.22
CA THR A 89 7.71 -14.76 -8.01
C THR A 89 9.17 -15.15 -7.82
N SER A 90 10.10 -14.59 -8.61
CA SER A 90 11.53 -14.85 -8.45
C SER A 90 12.08 -14.32 -7.12
N VAL A 91 11.68 -13.10 -6.73
CA VAL A 91 12.04 -12.51 -5.43
C VAL A 91 11.53 -13.37 -4.28
N TYR A 92 10.24 -13.78 -4.34
CA TYR A 92 9.64 -14.65 -3.33
C TYR A 92 10.38 -15.98 -3.20
N ASN A 93 10.64 -16.66 -4.30
CA ASN A 93 11.37 -17.94 -4.28
C ASN A 93 12.75 -17.79 -3.64
N THR A 94 13.49 -16.73 -3.99
CA THR A 94 14.81 -16.47 -3.42
C THR A 94 14.76 -16.24 -1.90
N ILE A 95 13.78 -15.46 -1.42
CA ILE A 95 13.63 -15.17 0.00
C ILE A 95 13.21 -16.43 0.78
N VAL A 96 12.23 -17.17 0.26
CA VAL A 96 11.71 -18.38 0.93
C VAL A 96 12.75 -19.47 0.99
N GLU A 97 13.49 -19.73 -0.13
CA GLU A 97 14.55 -20.69 -0.15
C GLU A 97 15.65 -20.37 0.87
N ALA A 98 16.11 -19.12 0.89
CA ALA A 98 17.11 -18.67 1.85
C ALA A 98 16.61 -18.81 3.30
N THR A 99 15.35 -18.48 3.57
CA THR A 99 14.73 -18.59 4.89
C THR A 99 14.62 -20.05 5.35
N ILE A 100 14.12 -20.94 4.48
CA ILE A 100 13.98 -22.38 4.79
C ILE A 100 15.33 -23.02 5.04
N LEU A 101 16.33 -22.80 4.17
CA LEU A 101 17.64 -23.39 4.29
C LEU A 101 18.35 -22.94 5.57
N ARG A 102 18.25 -21.65 5.93
CA ARG A 102 18.83 -21.09 7.15
C ARG A 102 18.20 -21.71 8.39
N GLN A 103 16.88 -21.76 8.47
CA GLN A 103 16.15 -22.26 9.64
C GLN A 103 16.29 -23.77 9.83
N ARG A 104 16.35 -24.54 8.73
CA ARG A 104 16.63 -25.97 8.77
C ARG A 104 18.03 -26.25 9.31
N ARG A 105 19.02 -25.43 8.93
CA ARG A 105 20.40 -25.55 9.46
C ARG A 105 20.47 -25.18 10.95
N ALA A 106 19.60 -24.30 11.42
CA ALA A 106 19.47 -23.91 12.83
C ALA A 106 18.62 -24.90 13.68
N GLY A 107 18.16 -26.02 13.11
CA GLY A 107 17.39 -27.03 13.83
C GLY A 107 15.95 -26.64 14.19
N ILE A 108 15.42 -25.56 13.60
CA ILE A 108 14.09 -25.03 13.88
C ILE A 108 13.01 -25.95 13.35
N GLY A 109 11.97 -26.20 14.16
CA GLY A 109 10.84 -27.08 13.82
C GLY A 109 10.04 -26.60 12.61
N SER A 110 9.45 -27.55 11.88
CA SER A 110 8.74 -27.30 10.60
C SER A 110 7.59 -26.29 10.71
N THR A 111 6.90 -26.23 11.85
CA THR A 111 5.78 -25.31 12.09
C THR A 111 6.23 -23.85 12.11
N SER A 112 7.33 -23.56 12.81
CA SER A 112 7.92 -22.20 12.84
C SER A 112 8.48 -21.78 11.46
N VAL A 113 9.05 -22.72 10.71
CA VAL A 113 9.52 -22.49 9.34
C VAL A 113 8.37 -22.11 8.42
N ALA A 114 7.23 -22.81 8.52
CA ALA A 114 6.03 -22.51 7.74
C ALA A 114 5.47 -21.11 8.05
N ALA A 115 5.37 -20.73 9.33
CA ALA A 115 4.91 -19.41 9.74
C ALA A 115 5.80 -18.28 9.19
N ARG A 116 7.13 -18.42 9.26
CA ARG A 116 8.07 -17.43 8.73
C ARG A 116 8.09 -17.36 7.21
N SER A 117 7.84 -18.50 6.53
CA SER A 117 7.66 -18.52 5.08
C SER A 117 6.42 -17.71 4.66
N ALA A 118 5.32 -17.78 5.43
CA ALA A 118 4.14 -16.95 5.20
C ALA A 118 4.44 -15.44 5.34
N MET A 119 5.25 -15.05 6.36
CA MET A 119 5.71 -13.65 6.50
C MET A 119 6.54 -13.18 5.31
N SER A 120 7.35 -14.05 4.70
CA SER A 120 8.11 -13.72 3.50
C SER A 120 7.20 -13.41 2.31
N ARG A 121 6.06 -14.10 2.18
CA ARG A 121 5.05 -13.78 1.16
C ARG A 121 4.43 -12.42 1.41
N GLU A 122 4.08 -12.12 2.65
CA GLU A 122 3.50 -10.85 3.05
C GLU A 122 4.44 -9.66 2.73
N PHE A 123 5.74 -9.84 2.98
CA PHE A 123 6.76 -8.86 2.62
C PHE A 123 6.85 -8.62 1.11
N VAL A 124 6.82 -9.66 0.30
CA VAL A 124 6.85 -9.53 -1.18
C VAL A 124 5.57 -8.87 -1.68
N THR A 125 4.41 -9.26 -1.14
CA THR A 125 3.10 -8.68 -1.49
C THR A 125 3.06 -7.18 -1.25
N PHE A 126 3.73 -6.68 -0.21
CA PHE A 126 3.84 -5.25 0.03
C PHE A 126 4.49 -4.52 -1.16
N PHE A 127 5.60 -5.02 -1.70
CA PHE A 127 6.27 -4.40 -2.85
C PHE A 127 5.52 -4.64 -4.17
N GLU A 128 4.84 -5.77 -4.30
CA GLU A 128 4.09 -6.17 -5.49
C GLU A 128 2.78 -5.40 -5.65
N ILE A 129 2.06 -5.15 -4.54
CA ILE A 129 0.69 -4.62 -4.56
C ILE A 129 0.61 -3.28 -3.82
N ASP A 130 1.08 -3.20 -2.57
CA ASP A 130 0.81 -2.05 -1.72
C ASP A 130 1.58 -0.80 -2.17
N VAL A 131 2.84 -0.93 -2.58
CA VAL A 131 3.64 0.21 -3.07
C VAL A 131 3.09 0.78 -4.38
N PRO A 132 2.73 -0.01 -5.41
CA PRO A 132 2.05 0.51 -6.59
C PRO A 132 0.77 1.27 -6.25
N VAL A 133 -0.10 0.75 -5.39
CA VAL A 133 -1.34 1.45 -4.95
C VAL A 133 -1.02 2.82 -4.34
N VAL A 134 0.02 2.91 -3.52
CA VAL A 134 0.46 4.21 -2.95
C VAL A 134 0.94 5.16 -4.03
N ILE A 135 1.72 4.68 -5.01
CA ILE A 135 2.22 5.49 -6.13
C ILE A 135 1.04 6.02 -6.94
N THR A 136 0.12 5.16 -7.35
CA THR A 136 -1.08 5.53 -8.13
C THR A 136 -1.93 6.58 -7.40
N ALA A 137 -2.20 6.38 -6.10
CA ALA A 137 -2.95 7.33 -5.31
C ALA A 137 -2.24 8.70 -5.21
N LEU A 138 -0.92 8.71 -4.98
CA LEU A 138 -0.14 9.95 -4.93
C LEU A 138 -0.15 10.69 -6.27
N ILE A 139 0.00 9.98 -7.38
CA ILE A 139 -0.06 10.57 -8.73
C ILE A 139 -1.46 11.11 -9.00
N GLY A 140 -2.50 10.36 -8.65
CA GLY A 140 -3.90 10.80 -8.77
C GLY A 140 -4.16 12.08 -8.00
N ILE A 141 -3.76 12.14 -6.73
CA ILE A 141 -3.97 13.30 -5.86
C ILE A 141 -3.14 14.51 -6.34
N VAL A 142 -1.82 14.36 -6.42
CA VAL A 142 -0.91 15.47 -6.72
C VAL A 142 -1.06 15.92 -8.18
N GLY A 143 -1.19 14.96 -9.09
CA GLY A 143 -1.35 15.24 -10.52
C GLY A 143 -2.69 15.96 -10.80
N SER A 144 -3.81 15.47 -10.26
CA SER A 144 -5.10 16.14 -10.45
C SER A 144 -5.11 17.54 -9.82
N ALA A 145 -4.54 17.70 -8.62
CA ALA A 145 -4.44 19.02 -7.98
C ALA A 145 -3.58 20.00 -8.80
N ALA A 146 -2.45 19.53 -9.34
CA ALA A 146 -1.58 20.35 -10.19
C ALA A 146 -2.26 20.77 -11.50
N ILE A 147 -2.99 19.85 -12.12
CA ILE A 147 -3.74 20.14 -13.35
C ILE A 147 -4.89 21.11 -13.08
N LEU A 148 -5.64 20.95 -11.98
CA LEU A 148 -6.70 21.85 -11.59
C LEU A 148 -6.17 23.26 -11.26
N LEU A 149 -4.96 23.36 -10.67
CA LEU A 149 -4.28 24.65 -10.50
C LEU A 149 -3.88 25.30 -11.83
N TRP A 150 -3.55 24.49 -12.81
CA TRP A 150 -3.22 24.98 -14.16
C TRP A 150 -4.45 25.49 -14.89
N TYR A 151 -5.61 24.84 -14.76
CA TYR A 151 -6.86 25.29 -15.34
C TYR A 151 -7.33 26.62 -14.73
N ASP A 152 -7.37 26.73 -13.43
CA ASP A 152 -7.78 27.95 -12.71
C ASP A 152 -7.19 27.97 -11.29
N LEU A 153 -6.59 29.10 -10.93
CA LEU A 153 -5.96 29.27 -9.61
C LEU A 153 -6.97 29.17 -8.46
N VAL A 154 -8.22 29.62 -8.66
CA VAL A 154 -9.27 29.56 -7.63
C VAL A 154 -9.74 28.12 -7.43
N ILE A 155 -9.95 27.37 -8.51
CA ILE A 155 -10.30 25.96 -8.46
C ILE A 155 -9.18 25.18 -7.75
N GLY A 156 -7.93 25.37 -8.15
CA GLY A 156 -6.79 24.74 -7.51
C GLY A 156 -6.63 25.12 -6.05
N ALA A 157 -6.88 26.37 -5.67
CA ALA A 157 -6.85 26.80 -4.29
C ALA A 157 -7.98 26.15 -3.45
N LEU A 158 -9.20 26.05 -3.96
CA LEU A 158 -10.32 25.36 -3.31
C LEU A 158 -9.99 23.89 -3.05
N VAL A 159 -9.43 23.20 -4.05
CA VAL A 159 -9.00 21.82 -3.94
C VAL A 159 -7.84 21.67 -2.92
N SER A 160 -6.87 22.57 -2.98
CA SER A 160 -5.74 22.54 -2.05
C SER A 160 -6.18 22.79 -0.60
N LEU A 161 -7.15 23.65 -0.40
CA LEU A 161 -7.73 23.92 0.92
C LEU A 161 -8.42 22.69 1.52
N LEU A 162 -8.95 21.78 0.68
CA LEU A 162 -9.57 20.52 1.13
C LEU A 162 -8.57 19.59 1.84
N PHE A 163 -7.29 19.63 1.49
CA PHE A 163 -6.30 18.76 2.13
C PHE A 163 -6.17 19.00 3.64
N ILE A 164 -6.39 20.21 4.12
CA ILE A 164 -6.27 20.54 5.55
C ILE A 164 -7.32 19.79 6.37
N PRO A 165 -8.65 19.94 6.13
CA PRO A 165 -9.65 19.22 6.89
C PRO A 165 -9.56 17.70 6.68
N VAL A 166 -9.26 17.22 5.49
CA VAL A 166 -9.06 15.79 5.22
C VAL A 166 -7.91 15.23 6.06
N TYR A 167 -6.78 15.94 6.14
CA TYR A 167 -5.66 15.53 7.01
C TYR A 167 -6.09 15.48 8.49
N LEU A 168 -6.82 16.47 8.98
CA LEU A 168 -7.27 16.52 10.39
C LEU A 168 -8.23 15.36 10.69
N VAL A 169 -9.20 15.10 9.82
CA VAL A 169 -10.18 14.01 9.96
C VAL A 169 -9.46 12.65 9.95
N ASN A 170 -8.57 12.43 8.98
CA ASN A 170 -7.78 11.18 8.92
C ASN A 170 -6.86 11.01 10.13
N ARG A 171 -6.27 12.09 10.66
CA ARG A 171 -5.44 12.01 11.88
C ARG A 171 -6.25 11.54 13.09
N VAL A 172 -7.50 12.00 13.24
CA VAL A 172 -8.40 11.53 14.30
C VAL A 172 -8.79 10.07 14.07
N TYR A 173 -9.17 9.74 12.84
CA TYR A 173 -9.54 8.39 12.42
C TYR A 173 -8.43 7.37 12.74
N VAL A 174 -7.18 7.65 12.35
CA VAL A 174 -6.03 6.76 12.62
C VAL A 174 -5.84 6.52 14.11
N ARG A 175 -5.99 7.54 14.97
CA ARG A 175 -5.88 7.37 16.42
C ARG A 175 -6.97 6.44 16.94
N VAL A 176 -8.23 6.74 16.61
CA VAL A 176 -9.39 5.95 17.06
C VAL A 176 -9.29 4.49 16.59
N THR A 177 -8.95 4.27 15.32
CA THR A 177 -8.86 2.91 14.77
C THR A 177 -7.66 2.14 15.31
N THR A 178 -6.56 2.80 15.67
CA THR A 178 -5.42 2.15 16.34
C THR A 178 -5.85 1.56 17.69
N ASP A 179 -6.53 2.34 18.53
CA ASP A 179 -7.00 1.88 19.84
C ASP A 179 -8.05 0.75 19.70
N LEU A 180 -8.98 0.88 18.75
CA LEU A 180 -9.98 -0.16 18.46
C LEU A 180 -9.35 -1.45 17.93
N ASN A 181 -8.34 -1.36 17.06
CA ASN A 181 -7.60 -2.52 16.56
C ASN A 181 -6.82 -3.22 17.66
N HIS A 182 -6.19 -2.48 18.58
CA HIS A 182 -5.55 -3.07 19.75
C HIS A 182 -6.56 -3.83 20.62
N ALA A 183 -7.74 -3.26 20.88
CA ALA A 183 -8.79 -3.93 21.64
C ALA A 183 -9.31 -5.19 20.93
N LEU A 184 -9.49 -5.13 19.60
CA LEU A 184 -9.88 -6.29 18.81
C LEU A 184 -8.81 -7.39 18.83
N ASN A 185 -7.54 -7.04 18.63
CA ASN A 185 -6.43 -8.00 18.62
C ASN A 185 -6.28 -8.66 19.98
N ASN A 186 -6.36 -7.91 21.08
CA ASN A 186 -6.35 -8.47 22.45
C ASN A 186 -7.50 -9.46 22.70
N GLN A 187 -8.65 -9.25 22.04
CA GLN A 187 -9.76 -10.20 22.14
C GLN A 187 -9.52 -11.43 21.26
N LEU A 188 -8.95 -11.27 20.07
CA LEU A 188 -8.62 -12.39 19.17
C LEU A 188 -7.50 -13.27 19.74
N GLU A 189 -6.52 -12.71 20.46
CA GLU A 189 -5.48 -13.50 21.13
C GLU A 189 -6.06 -14.51 22.16
N LYS A 190 -7.23 -14.23 22.73
CA LYS A 190 -7.92 -15.13 23.65
C LYS A 190 -8.72 -16.23 22.94
N GLU A 191 -8.87 -16.15 21.62
CA GLU A 191 -9.75 -17.05 20.85
C GLU A 191 -9.38 -18.52 21.02
N VAL A 192 -8.07 -18.86 21.04
CA VAL A 192 -7.59 -20.23 21.23
C VAL A 192 -8.07 -20.80 22.56
N ALA A 193 -7.97 -20.01 23.64
CA ALA A 193 -8.43 -20.46 24.96
C ALA A 193 -9.94 -20.72 25.02
N PHE A 194 -10.74 -19.92 24.29
CA PHE A 194 -12.19 -20.12 24.19
C PHE A 194 -12.59 -21.29 23.30
N ILE A 195 -11.80 -21.60 22.24
CA ILE A 195 -12.00 -22.78 21.40
C ILE A 195 -11.74 -24.08 22.19
N GLU A 196 -10.80 -24.08 23.12
CA GLU A 196 -10.51 -25.20 24.00
C GLU A 196 -11.61 -25.42 25.10
N THR A 197 -12.44 -24.41 25.34
CA THR A 197 -13.54 -24.46 26.29
C THR A 197 -14.80 -25.06 25.63
N ILE A 198 -15.42 -26.07 26.28
CA ILE A 198 -16.63 -26.73 25.74
C ILE A 198 -17.92 -25.94 26.07
N ASP A 199 -17.84 -24.82 26.80
CA ASP A 199 -19.00 -24.02 27.19
C ASP A 199 -19.47 -23.10 26.09
N ALA A 200 -20.68 -23.37 25.58
CA ALA A 200 -21.31 -22.57 24.53
C ALA A 200 -21.59 -21.11 24.94
N THR A 201 -21.73 -20.84 26.24
CA THR A 201 -21.99 -19.49 26.78
C THR A 201 -20.74 -18.64 26.68
N ASP A 202 -19.59 -19.20 27.05
CA ASP A 202 -18.30 -18.53 26.98
C ASP A 202 -17.92 -18.22 25.53
N ILE A 203 -18.09 -19.19 24.63
CA ILE A 203 -17.86 -19.00 23.18
C ILE A 203 -18.75 -17.87 22.64
N ARG A 204 -20.05 -17.87 22.96
CA ARG A 204 -20.99 -16.82 22.53
C ARG A 204 -20.59 -15.44 23.03
N THR A 205 -20.16 -15.35 24.28
CA THR A 205 -19.72 -14.10 24.92
C THR A 205 -18.46 -13.57 24.23
N HIS A 206 -17.48 -14.43 23.98
CA HIS A 206 -16.25 -14.08 23.28
C HIS A 206 -16.55 -13.48 21.89
N PHE A 207 -17.31 -14.19 21.06
CA PHE A 207 -17.63 -13.72 19.71
C PHE A 207 -18.55 -12.49 19.69
N SER A 208 -19.36 -12.27 20.76
CA SER A 208 -20.12 -11.02 20.91
C SER A 208 -19.22 -9.81 21.14
N GLU A 209 -18.14 -9.96 21.91
CA GLU A 209 -17.15 -8.92 22.12
C GLU A 209 -16.31 -8.66 20.83
N VAL A 210 -15.88 -9.72 20.12
CA VAL A 210 -15.23 -9.57 18.80
C VAL A 210 -16.12 -8.80 17.83
N ARG A 211 -17.42 -9.15 17.77
CA ARG A 211 -18.41 -8.43 16.96
C ARG A 211 -18.50 -6.95 17.32
N LYS A 212 -18.55 -6.63 18.61
CA LYS A 212 -18.64 -5.26 19.13
C LYS A 212 -17.47 -4.39 18.64
N TRP A 213 -16.24 -4.90 18.72
CA TRP A 213 -15.05 -4.18 18.25
C TRP A 213 -15.03 -4.02 16.74
N ARG A 214 -15.42 -5.06 15.97
CA ARG A 214 -15.55 -4.98 14.51
C ARG A 214 -16.59 -3.95 14.07
N VAL A 215 -17.75 -3.88 14.75
CA VAL A 215 -18.79 -2.89 14.47
C VAL A 215 -18.24 -1.49 14.74
N LYS A 216 -17.59 -1.24 15.88
CA LYS A 216 -16.99 0.07 16.17
C LYS A 216 -15.94 0.51 15.14
N LEU A 217 -15.13 -0.42 14.63
CA LEU A 217 -14.18 -0.15 13.56
C LEU A 217 -14.88 0.24 12.25
N SER A 218 -15.95 -0.50 11.90
CA SER A 218 -16.78 -0.21 10.74
C SER A 218 -17.47 1.15 10.85
N ASP A 219 -18.02 1.46 12.02
CA ASP A 219 -18.68 2.76 12.28
C ASP A 219 -17.65 3.91 12.17
N ALA A 220 -16.45 3.74 12.74
CA ALA A 220 -15.39 4.74 12.63
C ALA A 220 -14.98 4.99 11.17
N ALA A 221 -14.89 3.91 10.36
CA ALA A 221 -14.60 4.03 8.93
C ALA A 221 -15.73 4.73 8.18
N ALA A 222 -16.99 4.40 8.48
CA ALA A 222 -18.17 5.03 7.87
C ALA A 222 -18.25 6.53 8.20
N TYR A 223 -18.00 6.92 9.45
CA TYR A 223 -17.97 8.35 9.84
C TYR A 223 -16.82 9.09 9.15
N ASN A 224 -15.64 8.52 9.10
CA ASN A 224 -14.50 9.13 8.41
C ASN A 224 -14.82 9.38 6.94
N TRP A 225 -15.31 8.35 6.24
CA TRP A 225 -15.70 8.45 4.83
C TRP A 225 -16.81 9.51 4.64
N THR A 226 -17.88 9.48 5.45
CA THR A 226 -19.00 10.43 5.34
C THR A 226 -18.55 11.88 5.52
N ILE A 227 -17.67 12.16 6.48
CA ILE A 227 -17.17 13.53 6.72
C ILE A 227 -16.36 14.02 5.52
N ILE A 228 -15.47 13.17 4.97
CA ILE A 228 -14.68 13.52 3.79
C ILE A 228 -15.61 13.79 2.60
N GLU A 229 -16.61 12.94 2.38
CA GLU A 229 -17.56 13.08 1.29
C GLU A 229 -18.35 14.39 1.38
N VAL A 230 -18.85 14.75 2.58
CA VAL A 230 -19.55 16.01 2.80
C VAL A 230 -18.65 17.21 2.51
N LEU A 231 -17.39 17.18 2.96
CA LEU A 231 -16.42 18.24 2.66
C LEU A 231 -16.16 18.35 1.15
N SER A 232 -16.06 17.21 0.48
CA SER A 232 -15.86 17.12 -0.97
C SER A 232 -17.04 17.71 -1.74
N ILE A 233 -18.27 17.47 -1.31
CA ILE A 233 -19.48 18.07 -1.91
C ILE A 233 -19.41 19.61 -1.84
N PHE A 234 -19.02 20.21 -0.71
CA PHE A 234 -18.89 21.66 -0.61
C PHE A 234 -17.85 22.23 -1.57
N VAL A 235 -16.69 21.57 -1.69
CA VAL A 235 -15.64 21.97 -2.64
C VAL A 235 -16.14 21.81 -4.07
N PHE A 236 -16.82 20.71 -4.39
CA PHE A 236 -17.39 20.47 -5.71
C PHE A 236 -18.40 21.54 -6.11
N ILE A 237 -19.31 21.95 -5.21
CA ILE A 237 -20.24 23.06 -5.43
C ILE A 237 -19.47 24.36 -5.69
N GLY A 238 -18.43 24.65 -4.92
CA GLY A 238 -17.57 25.82 -5.13
C GLY A 238 -16.91 25.84 -6.50
N ILE A 239 -16.43 24.68 -6.97
CA ILE A 239 -15.84 24.52 -8.31
C ILE A 239 -16.90 24.76 -9.40
N LEU A 240 -18.10 24.19 -9.27
CA LEU A 240 -19.20 24.43 -10.20
C LEU A 240 -19.57 25.92 -10.27
N MET A 241 -19.68 26.58 -9.12
CA MET A 241 -19.95 28.01 -9.06
C MET A 241 -18.84 28.82 -9.76
N ARG A 242 -17.57 28.45 -9.55
CA ARG A 242 -16.44 29.08 -10.23
C ARG A 242 -16.51 28.87 -11.74
N ALA A 243 -16.77 27.65 -12.20
CA ALA A 243 -16.86 27.29 -13.62
C ALA A 243 -17.92 28.13 -14.36
N THR A 244 -19.04 28.49 -13.71
CA THR A 244 -20.07 29.35 -14.31
C THR A 244 -19.60 30.80 -14.56
N THR A 245 -18.53 31.23 -13.91
CA THR A 245 -17.95 32.59 -14.09
C THR A 245 -16.80 32.63 -15.09
N MET A 246 -16.39 31.51 -15.62
CA MET A 246 -15.31 31.42 -16.61
C MET A 246 -15.91 31.51 -18.02
N VAL A 247 -15.51 32.53 -18.78
CA VAL A 247 -16.14 32.87 -20.07
C VAL A 247 -15.53 32.06 -21.23
N ASP A 248 -14.31 31.59 -21.07
CA ASP A 248 -13.50 30.98 -22.17
C ASP A 248 -13.34 29.46 -22.02
N LEU A 249 -14.24 28.76 -21.29
CA LEU A 249 -14.18 27.31 -21.14
C LEU A 249 -15.00 26.62 -22.23
N ASP A 250 -14.33 25.70 -22.95
CA ASP A 250 -15.02 24.77 -23.83
C ASP A 250 -15.74 23.67 -23.04
N THR A 251 -16.68 22.98 -23.69
CA THR A 251 -17.43 21.88 -23.05
C THR A 251 -16.51 20.77 -22.55
N GLY A 252 -15.46 20.47 -23.33
CA GLY A 252 -14.44 19.50 -22.97
C GLY A 252 -13.61 19.88 -21.74
N ASP A 253 -13.29 21.17 -21.59
CA ASP A 253 -12.59 21.68 -20.40
C ASP A 253 -13.43 21.53 -19.14
N ILE A 254 -14.73 21.84 -19.19
CA ILE A 254 -15.66 21.63 -18.07
C ILE A 254 -15.69 20.16 -17.68
N PHE A 255 -15.80 19.26 -18.66
CA PHE A 255 -15.75 17.82 -18.43
C PHE A 255 -14.43 17.40 -17.77
N ALA A 256 -13.31 17.86 -18.30
CA ALA A 256 -11.99 17.53 -17.77
C ALA A 256 -11.83 17.97 -16.31
N ILE A 257 -12.22 19.20 -15.98
CA ILE A 257 -12.19 19.72 -14.60
C ILE A 257 -13.00 18.81 -13.65
N LEU A 258 -14.23 18.45 -14.02
CA LEU A 258 -15.08 17.60 -13.19
C LEU A 258 -14.47 16.22 -12.95
N VAL A 259 -13.90 15.61 -14.00
CA VAL A 259 -13.25 14.29 -13.87
C VAL A 259 -11.97 14.37 -13.04
N TYR A 260 -11.17 15.45 -13.17
CA TYR A 260 -10.00 15.64 -12.29
C TYR A 260 -10.38 15.82 -10.83
N VAL A 261 -11.49 16.50 -10.54
CA VAL A 261 -12.01 16.61 -9.17
C VAL A 261 -12.40 15.24 -8.64
N TRP A 262 -13.11 14.42 -9.42
CA TRP A 262 -13.45 13.05 -9.02
C TRP A 262 -12.21 12.17 -8.81
N LYS A 263 -11.24 12.25 -9.70
CA LYS A 263 -9.98 11.49 -9.56
C LYS A 263 -9.20 11.89 -8.31
N LEU A 264 -9.22 13.16 -7.95
CA LEU A 264 -8.64 13.64 -6.70
C LEU A 264 -9.37 13.09 -5.48
N MET A 265 -10.71 13.11 -5.48
CA MET A 265 -11.53 12.56 -4.40
C MET A 265 -11.28 11.04 -4.22
N GLU A 266 -11.27 10.28 -5.32
CA GLU A 266 -10.91 8.86 -5.30
C GLU A 266 -9.52 8.62 -4.67
N GLY A 267 -8.54 9.46 -5.01
CA GLY A 267 -7.22 9.42 -4.39
C GLY A 267 -7.27 9.67 -2.88
N LEU A 268 -8.10 10.61 -2.42
CA LEU A 268 -8.25 10.91 -0.99
C LEU A 268 -8.89 9.77 -0.22
N ASP A 269 -9.79 9.00 -0.81
CA ASP A 269 -10.38 7.80 -0.20
C ASP A 269 -9.34 6.71 0.08
N HIS A 270 -8.25 6.67 -0.66
CA HIS A 270 -7.15 5.74 -0.42
C HIS A 270 -6.19 6.16 0.71
N VAL A 271 -6.24 7.39 1.21
CA VAL A 271 -5.30 7.89 2.24
C VAL A 271 -5.31 7.04 3.52
N PRO A 272 -6.45 6.61 4.09
CA PRO A 272 -6.46 5.74 5.26
C PRO A 272 -5.77 4.39 4.99
N THR A 273 -6.00 3.81 3.83
CA THR A 273 -5.38 2.55 3.40
C THR A 273 -3.87 2.69 3.28
N ILE A 274 -3.39 3.78 2.68
CA ILE A 274 -1.95 4.10 2.57
C ILE A 274 -1.30 4.15 3.95
N VAL A 275 -1.91 4.84 4.91
CA VAL A 275 -1.38 4.94 6.28
C VAL A 275 -1.33 3.57 6.96
N GLN A 276 -2.36 2.73 6.78
CA GLN A 276 -2.38 1.37 7.31
C GLN A 276 -1.27 0.50 6.70
N GLN A 277 -1.07 0.55 5.38
CA GLN A 277 -0.03 -0.21 4.68
C GLN A 277 1.37 0.20 5.13
N LEU A 278 1.63 1.49 5.29
CA LEU A 278 2.92 1.98 5.80
C LEU A 278 3.19 1.53 7.25
N THR A 279 2.15 1.50 8.08
CA THR A 279 2.25 1.01 9.47
C THR A 279 2.54 -0.48 9.49
N ARG A 280 1.86 -1.26 8.65
CA ARG A 280 2.06 -2.71 8.49
C ARG A 280 3.48 -3.02 8.04
N LEU A 281 4.01 -2.29 7.04
CA LEU A 281 5.40 -2.45 6.60
C LEU A 281 6.39 -2.25 7.74
N ARG A 282 6.19 -1.20 8.54
CA ARG A 282 7.06 -0.91 9.68
C ARG A 282 7.05 -2.05 10.71
N ASP A 283 5.89 -2.65 10.98
CA ASP A 283 5.76 -3.78 11.90
C ASP A 283 6.40 -5.06 11.34
N ILE A 284 6.15 -5.40 10.08
CA ILE A 284 6.78 -6.55 9.39
C ILE A 284 8.31 -6.39 9.38
N SER A 285 8.82 -5.21 9.01
CA SER A 285 10.25 -4.93 8.99
C SER A 285 10.89 -5.09 10.36
N ARG A 286 10.21 -4.61 11.43
CA ARG A 286 10.67 -4.76 12.81
C ARG A 286 10.71 -6.24 13.23
N ARG A 287 9.65 -7.01 13.01
CA ARG A 287 9.60 -8.45 13.36
C ARG A 287 10.65 -9.28 12.65
N ILE A 288 10.94 -8.96 11.39
CA ILE A 288 12.02 -9.61 10.65
C ILE A 288 13.39 -9.27 11.25
N SER A 289 13.61 -8.03 11.69
CA SER A 289 14.87 -7.61 12.31
C SER A 289 15.04 -8.17 13.73
N GLU A 290 13.97 -8.23 14.54
CA GLU A 290 13.98 -8.81 15.88
C GLU A 290 14.19 -10.33 15.84
N GLY A 291 13.55 -11.05 14.91
CA GLY A 291 13.78 -12.47 14.69
C GLY A 291 15.24 -12.80 14.33
N ALA A 292 15.89 -11.92 13.56
CA ALA A 292 17.29 -12.07 13.22
C ALA A 292 18.23 -11.84 14.44
N SER A 293 17.87 -10.91 15.34
CA SER A 293 18.66 -10.61 16.53
C SER A 293 18.57 -11.68 17.63
N LEU A 294 17.41 -12.32 17.80
CA LEU A 294 17.22 -13.40 18.75
C LEU A 294 17.96 -14.68 18.31
N GLU A 295 18.07 -14.93 17.00
CA GLU A 295 18.86 -16.05 16.49
C GLU A 295 20.37 -15.85 16.67
N ASP A 296 20.87 -14.61 16.58
CA ASP A 296 22.29 -14.29 16.88
C ASP A 296 22.59 -14.48 18.38
N VAL A 297 21.65 -14.18 19.27
CA VAL A 297 21.82 -14.38 20.72
C VAL A 297 21.81 -15.86 21.08
N SER A 298 20.88 -16.67 20.51
CA SER A 298 20.83 -18.13 20.79
C SER A 298 22.05 -18.86 20.24
N ALA A 299 22.55 -18.50 19.05
CA ALA A 299 23.77 -19.07 18.51
C ALA A 299 25.02 -18.72 19.34
N THR A 300 25.05 -17.52 19.94
CA THR A 300 26.15 -17.09 20.82
C THR A 300 26.11 -17.81 22.17
N ILE A 301 24.94 -18.17 22.66
CA ILE A 301 24.77 -18.93 23.93
C ILE A 301 25.19 -20.39 23.72
N GLU A 302 24.84 -21.04 22.60
CA GLU A 302 25.26 -22.39 22.28
C GLU A 302 26.79 -22.51 22.04
N GLU A 303 27.46 -21.47 21.51
CA GLU A 303 28.92 -21.43 21.38
C GLU A 303 29.64 -21.17 22.72
N THR A 304 28.95 -20.67 23.74
CA THR A 304 29.56 -20.28 25.02
C THR A 304 29.40 -21.36 26.12
N GLU A 305 28.63 -22.43 25.85
CA GLU A 305 28.50 -23.57 26.79
C GLU A 305 29.61 -24.58 26.48
N PRO A 306 30.75 -24.60 27.26
CA PRO A 306 31.81 -25.59 27.03
C PRO A 306 31.36 -26.93 27.59
N ASP A 307 31.50 -27.97 26.75
CA ASP A 307 31.47 -29.41 27.09
C ASP A 307 31.57 -29.72 28.61
N ALA A 308 30.45 -29.76 29.28
CA ALA A 308 30.37 -30.42 30.59
C ALA A 308 30.35 -31.93 30.34
N LYS A 309 31.52 -32.55 30.30
CA LYS A 309 31.67 -34.03 30.36
C LYS A 309 31.01 -34.53 31.64
N PRO A 310 30.14 -35.55 31.58
CA PRO A 310 29.69 -36.25 32.73
C PRO A 310 30.86 -37.09 33.29
N MET A 311 31.13 -36.93 34.59
CA MET A 311 31.92 -37.89 35.37
C MET A 311 31.17 -39.17 35.60
#